data_bd008fea82e0a2e0ebca20af2ac5ea20
#
_entry.id   bd008fea82e0a2e0ebca20af2ac5ea20
#
_cell.length_a   1.000
_cell.length_b   1.000
_cell.length_c   1.000
_cell.angle_alpha   90.00
_cell.angle_beta   90.00
_cell.angle_gamma   90.00
#
_symmetry.space_group_name_H-M   'P 1'
#
loop_
_entity.id
_entity.type
_entity.pdbx_description
1 polymer ?
#
loop_
_entity_poly.entity_id
_entity_poly.type
_entity_poly.pdbx_seq_one_letter_code
_entity_poly.pdbx_strand_id
1 'polypeptide(L)'
;HERLVGSEMCIRDRFYKVLTNFLFVPALQLIWALTLRFAPIRYLNNKTASRIFASPAIIGCIVVLAVLAAFWSLYEVAAMLQLLTRVRHGEPLRVGAVFRNAFCSLVRVFLPQNLPLLLYGAALIPLTNFFLAANHLTQFAVPEYLWGLLKARAANRFLFALAVLCVLALLLDGLVVLPKFLLERKSFGCAFEESLRVLCSRAGQLFALALRWMLTAAVRTGLMLLCGALLFYCVILGVGFASTAALLALSRAALLIELPFLCLLMDCAMTAAQSTLTEALYEVTRQSDAAQPTISGELPTLPREQTVLAGMMACAALVTCGVAAVYLLFPQTQPLQSVLGLSDPVITYHRGYSSRAPENTMAAFEAALEDGCPRIELDVQMTADGVAVVTHDTSLRRCTGCNANIYDLPYVQVQQLDAGRWFHRQFTGSYIPTLEEVLALCKGKAELNIEIKPSTFTPTLEAETVRLIHAYDYGADCVVTSQSYETLCKVKELDPDITTGYILALGVGTYYDLPAADFFSVESTFITAGMVQQIHLRGKTISAWTINRQQDAEKLLQLGVDDLITDKPEIIAPLLARDKACLLYTSDAADD
;
A
#
# COMPACT_ATOMS: atom_id res chain seq x y z
N HIS A 1 -10.63 -42.36 15.77
CA HIS A 1 -11.25 -41.75 14.58
C HIS A 1 -11.20 -40.20 14.63
N GLU A 2 -11.58 -39.58 15.74
CA GLU A 2 -11.54 -38.10 15.91
C GLU A 2 -10.12 -37.51 15.80
N ARG A 3 -9.09 -38.25 16.25
CA ARG A 3 -7.69 -37.79 16.18
C ARG A 3 -7.09 -37.78 14.76
N LEU A 4 -7.52 -38.69 13.88
CA LEU A 4 -7.09 -38.73 12.48
C LEU A 4 -7.78 -37.65 11.64
N VAL A 5 -9.05 -37.40 11.93
CA VAL A 5 -9.87 -36.39 11.22
C VAL A 5 -9.34 -34.97 11.40
N GLY A 6 -8.92 -34.61 12.62
CA GLY A 6 -8.36 -33.27 12.89
C GLY A 6 -7.04 -32.99 12.16
N SER A 7 -6.17 -34.01 12.00
CA SER A 7 -4.88 -33.82 11.31
C SER A 7 -5.05 -33.71 9.79
N GLU A 8 -5.96 -34.46 9.19
CA GLU A 8 -6.26 -34.37 7.76
C GLU A 8 -6.98 -33.07 7.39
N MET A 9 -7.83 -32.54 8.30
CA MET A 9 -8.52 -31.26 8.12
C MET A 9 -7.53 -30.09 8.03
N CYS A 10 -6.57 -30.03 8.95
CA CYS A 10 -5.54 -28.99 8.96
C CYS A 10 -4.63 -28.97 7.72
N ILE A 11 -4.23 -30.14 7.21
CA ILE A 11 -3.36 -30.24 6.02
C ILE A 11 -4.12 -29.80 4.76
N ARG A 12 -5.40 -30.09 4.65
CA ARG A 12 -6.22 -29.80 3.47
C ARG A 12 -6.67 -28.34 3.39
N ASP A 13 -6.93 -27.71 4.54
CA ASP A 13 -7.23 -26.29 4.64
C ASP A 13 -6.02 -25.45 4.20
N ARG A 14 -4.83 -25.86 4.60
CA ARG A 14 -3.58 -25.23 4.19
C ARG A 14 -3.29 -25.34 2.71
N PHE A 15 -3.54 -26.50 2.11
CA PHE A 15 -3.38 -26.69 0.67
C PHE A 15 -4.29 -25.74 -0.12
N TYR A 16 -5.52 -25.52 0.36
CA TYR A 16 -6.45 -24.59 -0.28
C TYR A 16 -5.96 -23.14 -0.18
N LYS A 17 -5.47 -22.70 0.98
CA LYS A 17 -4.91 -21.36 1.17
C LYS A 17 -3.63 -21.14 0.36
N VAL A 18 -2.78 -22.16 0.26
CA VAL A 18 -1.64 -22.13 -0.66
C VAL A 18 -2.13 -21.97 -2.10
N LEU A 19 -3.14 -22.71 -2.52
CA LEU A 19 -3.72 -22.58 -3.86
C LEU A 19 -4.31 -21.18 -4.09
N THR A 20 -5.01 -20.61 -3.10
CA THR A 20 -5.55 -19.24 -3.18
C THR A 20 -4.43 -18.22 -3.37
N ASN A 21 -3.44 -18.23 -2.50
CA ASN A 21 -2.40 -17.21 -2.50
C ASN A 21 -1.38 -17.36 -3.64
N PHE A 22 -1.09 -18.58 -4.07
CA PHE A 22 -0.07 -18.83 -5.10
C PHE A 22 -0.62 -19.04 -6.52
N LEU A 23 -1.90 -19.28 -6.66
CA LEU A 23 -2.52 -19.49 -7.98
C LEU A 23 -3.61 -18.46 -8.28
N PHE A 24 -4.63 -18.36 -7.40
CA PHE A 24 -5.81 -17.53 -7.68
C PHE A 24 -5.48 -16.03 -7.63
N VAL A 25 -4.76 -15.57 -6.61
CA VAL A 25 -4.36 -14.15 -6.48
C VAL A 25 -3.46 -13.72 -7.64
N PRO A 26 -2.37 -14.45 -7.99
CA PRO A 26 -1.57 -14.14 -9.16
C PRO A 26 -2.37 -14.17 -10.48
N ALA A 27 -3.35 -15.07 -10.61
CA ALA A 27 -4.22 -15.10 -11.78
C ALA A 27 -5.09 -13.82 -11.89
N LEU A 28 -5.66 -13.35 -10.77
CA LEU A 28 -6.40 -12.07 -10.76
C LEU A 28 -5.48 -10.89 -11.10
N GLN A 29 -4.26 -10.86 -10.57
CA GLN A 29 -3.27 -9.84 -10.88
C GLN A 29 -2.88 -9.87 -12.36
N LEU A 30 -2.70 -11.06 -12.94
CA LEU A 30 -2.41 -11.24 -14.35
C LEU A 30 -3.57 -10.74 -15.23
N ILE A 31 -4.82 -11.09 -14.90
CA ILE A 31 -6.01 -10.60 -15.61
C ILE A 31 -6.05 -9.08 -15.58
N TRP A 32 -5.80 -8.47 -14.40
CA TRP A 32 -5.75 -7.02 -14.25
C TRP A 32 -4.63 -6.40 -15.11
N ALA A 33 -3.43 -6.93 -15.04
CA ALA A 33 -2.29 -6.47 -15.84
C ALA A 33 -2.55 -6.58 -17.36
N LEU A 34 -3.15 -7.67 -17.81
CA LEU A 34 -3.56 -7.86 -19.20
C LEU A 34 -4.65 -6.85 -19.61
N THR A 35 -5.62 -6.58 -18.72
CA THR A 35 -6.67 -5.60 -18.99
C THR A 35 -6.08 -4.20 -19.17
N LEU A 36 -5.17 -3.78 -18.30
CA LEU A 36 -4.46 -2.51 -18.44
C LEU A 36 -3.63 -2.46 -19.74
N ARG A 37 -3.00 -3.57 -20.14
CA ARG A 37 -2.18 -3.64 -21.34
C ARG A 37 -3.01 -3.50 -22.64
N PHE A 38 -4.22 -4.05 -22.67
CA PHE A 38 -5.13 -3.99 -23.82
C PHE A 38 -6.06 -2.77 -23.79
N ALA A 39 -6.19 -2.09 -22.68
CA ALA A 39 -6.93 -0.84 -22.56
C ALA A 39 -6.13 0.32 -23.17
N PRO A 40 -6.78 1.39 -23.62
CA PRO A 40 -6.09 2.61 -24.06
C PRO A 40 -5.33 3.30 -22.90
N ILE A 41 -5.40 2.77 -21.69
CA ILE A 41 -4.72 3.26 -20.49
C ILE A 41 -3.69 2.20 -20.07
N ARG A 42 -2.42 2.45 -20.40
CA ARG A 42 -1.32 1.52 -20.06
C ARG A 42 -0.98 1.53 -18.57
N TYR A 43 -1.22 2.64 -17.87
CA TYR A 43 -1.01 2.80 -16.43
C TYR A 43 -1.95 3.86 -15.87
N LEU A 44 -2.21 3.76 -14.56
CA LEU A 44 -3.05 4.68 -13.83
C LEU A 44 -2.18 5.71 -13.11
N ASN A 45 -2.50 6.98 -13.33
CA ASN A 45 -1.98 8.11 -12.59
C ASN A 45 -3.15 9.06 -12.24
N ASN A 46 -2.87 10.16 -11.56
CA ASN A 46 -3.88 11.14 -11.16
C ASN A 46 -4.72 11.68 -12.33
N LYS A 47 -4.09 11.90 -13.50
CA LYS A 47 -4.76 12.43 -14.71
C LYS A 47 -5.54 11.36 -15.44
N THR A 48 -5.08 10.09 -15.40
CA THR A 48 -5.75 8.97 -16.08
C THR A 48 -6.79 8.28 -15.20
N ALA A 49 -6.78 8.49 -13.88
CA ALA A 49 -7.76 7.90 -12.95
C ALA A 49 -9.21 8.23 -13.33
N SER A 50 -9.49 9.46 -13.77
CA SER A 50 -10.82 9.84 -14.27
C SER A 50 -11.22 9.10 -15.55
N ARG A 51 -10.26 8.67 -16.37
CA ARG A 51 -10.50 7.92 -17.62
C ARG A 51 -10.92 6.46 -17.37
N ILE A 52 -10.65 5.92 -16.15
CA ILE A 52 -11.14 4.58 -15.76
C ILE A 52 -12.66 4.56 -15.85
N PHE A 53 -13.31 5.58 -15.27
CA PHE A 53 -14.76 5.69 -15.25
C PHE A 53 -15.34 6.04 -16.64
N ALA A 54 -14.51 6.47 -17.57
CA ALA A 54 -14.90 6.71 -18.95
C ALA A 54 -14.76 5.48 -19.86
N SER A 55 -14.05 4.43 -19.41
CA SER A 55 -13.83 3.20 -20.21
C SER A 55 -14.74 2.06 -19.74
N PRO A 56 -15.80 1.70 -20.49
CA PRO A 56 -16.70 0.60 -20.16
C PRO A 56 -15.98 -0.75 -20.02
N ALA A 57 -14.90 -0.97 -20.79
CA ALA A 57 -14.11 -2.20 -20.73
C ALA A 57 -13.38 -2.36 -19.38
N ILE A 58 -12.79 -1.27 -18.86
CA ILE A 58 -12.10 -1.29 -17.56
C ILE A 58 -13.12 -1.46 -16.43
N ILE A 59 -14.26 -0.75 -16.47
CA ILE A 59 -15.34 -0.93 -15.50
C ILE A 59 -15.83 -2.38 -15.52
N GLY A 60 -16.08 -2.94 -16.71
CA GLY A 60 -16.47 -4.34 -16.86
C GLY A 60 -15.45 -5.30 -16.24
N CYS A 61 -14.17 -5.07 -16.47
CA CYS A 61 -13.11 -5.89 -15.87
C CYS A 61 -13.06 -5.76 -14.35
N ILE A 62 -13.18 -4.56 -13.79
CA ILE A 62 -13.23 -4.34 -12.33
C ILE A 62 -14.42 -5.10 -11.73
N VAL A 63 -15.59 -5.01 -12.35
CA VAL A 63 -16.79 -5.73 -11.90
C VAL A 63 -16.57 -7.24 -11.94
N VAL A 64 -16.01 -7.78 -13.04
CA VAL A 64 -15.71 -9.21 -13.16
C VAL A 64 -14.71 -9.67 -12.10
N LEU A 65 -13.63 -8.92 -11.89
CA LEU A 65 -12.64 -9.23 -10.86
C LEU A 65 -13.23 -9.19 -9.44
N ALA A 66 -14.09 -8.20 -9.15
CA ALA A 66 -14.78 -8.09 -7.87
C ALA A 66 -15.74 -9.27 -7.65
N VAL A 67 -16.49 -9.67 -8.68
CA VAL A 67 -17.38 -10.83 -8.63
C VAL A 67 -16.60 -12.13 -8.44
N LEU A 68 -15.48 -12.31 -9.16
CA LEU A 68 -14.62 -13.49 -9.00
C LEU A 68 -14.02 -13.57 -7.59
N ALA A 69 -13.53 -12.47 -7.05
CA ALA A 69 -12.99 -12.40 -5.70
C ALA A 69 -14.07 -12.69 -4.64
N ALA A 70 -15.24 -12.08 -4.77
CA ALA A 70 -16.39 -12.33 -3.88
C ALA A 70 -16.87 -13.78 -3.94
N PHE A 71 -16.98 -14.35 -5.15
CA PHE A 71 -17.32 -15.75 -5.34
C PHE A 71 -16.30 -16.68 -4.71
N TRP A 72 -15.01 -16.37 -4.88
CA TRP A 72 -13.93 -17.17 -4.29
C TRP A 72 -13.98 -17.16 -2.75
N SER A 73 -14.18 -16.01 -2.12
CA SER A 73 -14.33 -15.92 -0.66
C SER A 73 -15.53 -16.71 -0.14
N LEU A 74 -16.67 -16.64 -0.84
CA LEU A 74 -17.83 -17.47 -0.52
C LEU A 74 -17.54 -18.97 -0.71
N TYR A 75 -16.76 -19.32 -1.72
CA TYR A 75 -16.38 -20.70 -1.98
C TYR A 75 -15.49 -21.29 -0.87
N GLU A 76 -14.54 -20.49 -0.35
CA GLU A 76 -13.74 -20.88 0.81
C GLU A 76 -14.62 -21.22 2.01
N VAL A 77 -15.54 -20.30 2.37
CA VAL A 77 -16.47 -20.51 3.48
C VAL A 77 -17.39 -21.70 3.22
N ALA A 78 -17.88 -21.87 2.00
CA ALA A 78 -18.74 -22.99 1.63
C ALA A 78 -18.03 -24.35 1.75
N ALA A 79 -16.79 -24.44 1.26
CA ALA A 79 -15.99 -25.64 1.36
C ALA A 79 -15.72 -26.03 2.81
N MET A 80 -15.38 -25.02 3.64
CA MET A 80 -15.09 -25.21 5.06
C MET A 80 -16.33 -25.63 5.84
N LEU A 81 -17.47 -24.99 5.62
CA LEU A 81 -18.74 -25.35 6.25
C LEU A 81 -19.15 -26.77 5.92
N GLN A 82 -19.05 -27.19 4.67
CA GLN A 82 -19.35 -28.55 4.28
C GLN A 82 -18.39 -29.58 4.88
N LEU A 83 -17.11 -29.21 5.01
CA LEU A 83 -16.12 -30.03 5.66
C LEU A 83 -16.46 -30.24 7.14
N LEU A 84 -16.69 -29.15 7.88
CA LEU A 84 -17.04 -29.17 9.30
C LEU A 84 -18.32 -29.96 9.58
N THR A 85 -19.36 -29.76 8.76
CA THR A 85 -20.64 -30.46 8.90
C THR A 85 -20.47 -31.99 8.71
N ARG A 86 -19.69 -32.42 7.73
CA ARG A 86 -19.42 -33.84 7.50
C ARG A 86 -18.58 -34.47 8.60
N VAL A 87 -17.55 -33.77 9.08
CA VAL A 87 -16.73 -34.25 10.20
C VAL A 87 -17.59 -34.48 11.42
N ARG A 88 -18.50 -33.54 11.73
CA ARG A 88 -19.40 -33.63 12.88
C ARG A 88 -20.38 -34.81 12.77
N HIS A 89 -20.86 -35.12 11.59
CA HIS A 89 -21.75 -36.24 11.37
C HIS A 89 -21.02 -37.60 11.15
N GLY A 90 -19.68 -37.63 11.28
CA GLY A 90 -18.87 -38.85 11.11
C GLY A 90 -18.87 -39.40 9.68
N GLU A 91 -19.21 -38.59 8.67
CA GLU A 91 -19.23 -39.00 7.28
C GLU A 91 -17.81 -39.16 6.70
N PRO A 92 -17.60 -40.12 5.78
CA PRO A 92 -16.29 -40.29 5.16
C PRO A 92 -15.89 -39.08 4.32
N LEU A 93 -14.68 -38.58 4.60
CA LEU A 93 -14.14 -37.37 3.95
C LEU A 93 -13.53 -37.70 2.59
N ARG A 94 -14.27 -37.45 1.52
CA ARG A 94 -13.75 -37.43 0.14
C ARG A 94 -13.55 -35.97 -0.28
N VAL A 95 -12.29 -35.50 -0.29
CA VAL A 95 -11.94 -34.09 -0.58
C VAL A 95 -12.57 -33.56 -1.86
N GLY A 96 -12.40 -34.28 -2.96
CA GLY A 96 -12.98 -33.87 -4.24
C GLY A 96 -14.51 -33.77 -4.22
N ALA A 97 -15.19 -34.57 -3.39
CA ALA A 97 -16.65 -34.47 -3.22
C ALA A 97 -17.04 -33.21 -2.42
N VAL A 98 -16.27 -32.84 -1.38
CA VAL A 98 -16.52 -31.63 -0.60
C VAL A 98 -16.40 -30.40 -1.49
N PHE A 99 -15.29 -30.27 -2.22
CA PHE A 99 -15.05 -29.13 -3.11
C PHE A 99 -16.07 -29.05 -4.24
N ARG A 100 -16.39 -30.19 -4.88
CA ARG A 100 -17.42 -30.23 -5.92
C ARG A 100 -18.79 -29.84 -5.37
N ASN A 101 -19.19 -30.33 -4.20
CA ASN A 101 -20.49 -30.00 -3.61
C ASN A 101 -20.56 -28.54 -3.16
N ALA A 102 -19.47 -27.98 -2.61
CA ALA A 102 -19.37 -26.56 -2.29
C ALA A 102 -19.57 -25.71 -3.55
N PHE A 103 -18.88 -26.05 -4.64
CA PHE A 103 -19.02 -25.37 -5.92
C PHE A 103 -20.45 -25.46 -6.46
N CYS A 104 -21.03 -26.67 -6.54
CA CYS A 104 -22.40 -26.86 -7.01
C CYS A 104 -23.45 -26.13 -6.16
N SER A 105 -23.24 -26.03 -4.85
CA SER A 105 -24.11 -25.26 -3.97
C SER A 105 -23.99 -23.77 -4.21
N LEU A 106 -22.76 -23.30 -4.47
CA LEU A 106 -22.47 -21.89 -4.61
C LEU A 106 -22.80 -21.31 -5.99
N VAL A 107 -22.72 -22.10 -7.07
CA VAL A 107 -23.10 -21.64 -8.43
C VAL A 107 -24.51 -21.01 -8.48
N ARG A 108 -25.40 -21.42 -7.58
CA ARG A 108 -26.74 -20.81 -7.41
C ARG A 108 -26.70 -19.33 -7.01
N VAL A 109 -25.58 -18.79 -6.57
CA VAL A 109 -25.39 -17.36 -6.32
C VAL A 109 -25.65 -16.53 -7.57
N PHE A 110 -25.34 -17.05 -8.76
CA PHE A 110 -25.58 -16.36 -10.03
C PHE A 110 -27.03 -16.31 -10.50
N LEU A 111 -27.94 -16.95 -9.77
CA LEU A 111 -29.37 -16.72 -10.02
C LEU A 111 -29.75 -15.30 -9.57
N PRO A 112 -30.57 -14.55 -10.35
CA PRO A 112 -30.88 -13.15 -10.08
C PRO A 112 -31.31 -12.88 -8.64
N GLN A 113 -32.12 -13.75 -8.07
CA GLN A 113 -32.65 -13.65 -6.71
C GLN A 113 -31.60 -13.85 -5.60
N ASN A 114 -30.41 -14.40 -5.95
CA ASN A 114 -29.34 -14.71 -5.01
C ASN A 114 -28.10 -13.81 -5.18
N LEU A 115 -28.08 -12.94 -6.19
CA LEU A 115 -26.96 -12.01 -6.44
C LEU A 115 -26.52 -11.17 -5.22
N PRO A 116 -27.43 -10.74 -4.32
CA PRO A 116 -27.00 -10.01 -3.12
C PRO A 116 -25.98 -10.76 -2.25
N LEU A 117 -25.90 -12.11 -2.33
CA LEU A 117 -24.88 -12.89 -1.63
C LEU A 117 -23.43 -12.54 -2.04
N LEU A 118 -23.24 -12.00 -3.24
CA LEU A 118 -21.91 -11.52 -3.65
C LEU A 118 -21.43 -10.33 -2.80
N LEU A 119 -22.33 -9.53 -2.24
CA LEU A 119 -21.99 -8.45 -1.31
C LEU A 119 -21.40 -9.01 -0.01
N TYR A 120 -21.98 -10.12 0.49
CA TYR A 120 -21.41 -10.83 1.65
C TYR A 120 -20.03 -11.41 1.31
N GLY A 121 -19.88 -11.99 0.12
CA GLY A 121 -18.58 -12.47 -0.36
C GLY A 121 -17.54 -11.36 -0.41
N ALA A 122 -17.89 -10.20 -0.93
CA ALA A 122 -17.02 -9.03 -0.96
C ALA A 122 -16.65 -8.53 0.46
N ALA A 123 -17.62 -8.49 1.38
CA ALA A 123 -17.39 -8.11 2.78
C ALA A 123 -16.51 -9.13 3.54
N LEU A 124 -16.51 -10.40 3.10
CA LEU A 124 -15.69 -11.46 3.69
C LEU A 124 -14.22 -11.44 3.23
N ILE A 125 -13.90 -10.82 2.09
CA ILE A 125 -12.53 -10.82 1.53
C ILE A 125 -11.47 -10.43 2.57
N PRO A 126 -11.61 -9.32 3.36
CA PRO A 126 -10.62 -8.95 4.36
C PRO A 126 -10.46 -9.96 5.49
N LEU A 127 -11.51 -10.75 5.78
CA LEU A 127 -11.51 -11.73 6.87
C LEU A 127 -10.97 -13.09 6.42
N THR A 128 -11.29 -13.52 5.19
CA THR A 128 -10.88 -14.82 4.67
C THR A 128 -9.52 -14.78 3.98
N ASN A 129 -9.10 -13.60 3.52
CA ASN A 129 -7.86 -13.40 2.77
C ASN A 129 -7.07 -12.22 3.35
N PHE A 130 -6.65 -12.35 4.62
CA PHE A 130 -5.87 -11.33 5.32
C PHE A 130 -4.56 -11.00 4.60
N PHE A 131 -3.87 -12.01 4.07
CA PHE A 131 -2.63 -11.82 3.31
C PHE A 131 -2.86 -11.00 2.03
N LEU A 132 -3.94 -11.29 1.31
CA LEU A 132 -4.36 -10.52 0.13
C LEU A 132 -4.77 -9.10 0.54
N ALA A 133 -5.54 -8.96 1.62
CA ALA A 133 -5.94 -7.67 2.15
C ALA A 133 -4.73 -6.90 2.70
N ALA A 134 -3.83 -7.53 3.44
CA ALA A 134 -2.64 -6.87 3.99
C ALA A 134 -1.68 -6.42 2.88
N ASN A 135 -1.39 -7.26 1.89
CA ASN A 135 -0.54 -6.89 0.76
C ASN A 135 -1.12 -5.77 -0.11
N HIS A 136 -2.45 -5.72 -0.28
CA HIS A 136 -3.09 -4.68 -1.09
C HIS A 136 -3.52 -3.46 -0.27
N LEU A 137 -3.98 -3.62 0.98
CA LEU A 137 -4.33 -2.50 1.85
C LEU A 137 -3.11 -1.72 2.35
N THR A 138 -1.96 -2.37 2.52
CA THR A 138 -0.70 -1.66 2.78
C THR A 138 -0.18 -0.90 1.56
N GLN A 139 -0.56 -1.35 0.36
CA GLN A 139 -0.30 -0.62 -0.88
C GLN A 139 -1.31 0.52 -1.12
N PHE A 140 -2.51 0.44 -0.53
CA PHE A 140 -3.50 1.50 -0.48
C PHE A 140 -3.50 2.14 0.92
N ALA A 141 -2.38 2.69 1.34
CA ALA A 141 -2.42 3.66 2.43
C ALA A 141 -3.41 4.75 2.03
N VAL A 142 -4.45 4.97 2.84
CA VAL A 142 -5.43 6.03 2.55
C VAL A 142 -4.66 7.34 2.53
N PRO A 143 -4.59 8.06 1.38
CA PRO A 143 -3.80 9.27 1.28
C PRO A 143 -4.15 10.23 2.41
N GLU A 144 -3.17 10.96 2.95
CA GLU A 144 -3.42 11.96 3.99
C GLU A 144 -4.52 12.96 3.60
N TYR A 145 -4.60 13.25 2.31
CA TYR A 145 -5.69 14.05 1.74
C TYR A 145 -7.07 13.47 2.02
N LEU A 146 -7.28 12.17 1.84
CA LEU A 146 -8.56 11.50 2.14
C LEU A 146 -8.82 11.45 3.66
N TRP A 147 -7.78 11.23 4.47
CA TRP A 147 -7.89 11.36 5.92
C TRP A 147 -8.23 12.80 6.33
N GLY A 148 -7.65 13.81 5.66
CA GLY A 148 -7.99 15.21 5.82
C GLY A 148 -9.47 15.48 5.48
N LEU A 149 -9.97 14.97 4.36
CA LEU A 149 -11.38 15.08 3.97
C LEU A 149 -12.33 14.38 4.96
N LEU A 150 -11.96 13.20 5.48
CA LEU A 150 -12.74 12.49 6.50
C LEU A 150 -12.78 13.26 7.82
N LYS A 151 -11.66 13.88 8.23
CA LYS A 151 -11.55 14.64 9.48
C LYS A 151 -12.20 16.03 9.37
N ALA A 152 -12.20 16.66 8.20
CA ALA A 152 -12.59 18.05 7.99
C ALA A 152 -14.07 18.32 8.28
N ARG A 153 -14.99 17.37 8.00
CA ARG A 153 -16.43 17.56 8.19
C ARG A 153 -17.03 16.45 9.06
N ALA A 154 -17.87 16.85 10.04
CA ALA A 154 -18.59 15.90 10.90
C ALA A 154 -19.47 14.93 10.09
N ALA A 155 -20.09 15.42 8.99
CA ALA A 155 -20.89 14.60 8.09
C ALA A 155 -20.08 13.46 7.44
N ASN A 156 -18.83 13.70 7.03
CA ASN A 156 -17.97 12.68 6.43
C ASN A 156 -17.61 11.60 7.45
N ARG A 157 -17.32 11.99 8.70
CA ARG A 157 -17.07 11.04 9.81
C ARG A 157 -18.30 10.19 10.12
N PHE A 158 -19.49 10.80 10.10
CA PHE A 158 -20.75 10.10 10.30
C PHE A 158 -21.03 9.09 9.18
N LEU A 159 -20.85 9.49 7.91
CA LEU A 159 -21.02 8.62 6.75
C LEU A 159 -20.04 7.45 6.76
N PHE A 160 -18.79 7.71 7.13
CA PHE A 160 -17.77 6.65 7.29
C PHE A 160 -18.15 5.67 8.41
N ALA A 161 -18.54 6.18 9.58
CA ALA A 161 -19.00 5.34 10.69
C ALA A 161 -20.24 4.51 10.32
N LEU A 162 -21.19 5.11 9.58
CA LEU A 162 -22.36 4.42 9.07
C LEU A 162 -21.98 3.31 8.07
N ALA A 163 -21.06 3.57 7.15
CA ALA A 163 -20.56 2.58 6.21
C ALA A 163 -19.90 1.40 6.93
N VAL A 164 -19.07 1.66 7.95
CA VAL A 164 -18.46 0.61 8.78
C VAL A 164 -19.52 -0.20 9.51
N LEU A 165 -20.52 0.45 10.09
CA LEU A 165 -21.66 -0.22 10.74
C LEU A 165 -22.45 -1.10 9.76
N CYS A 166 -22.69 -0.64 8.53
CA CYS A 166 -23.35 -1.43 7.50
C CYS A 166 -22.54 -2.68 7.12
N VAL A 167 -21.23 -2.55 6.96
CA VAL A 167 -20.33 -3.70 6.69
C VAL A 167 -20.36 -4.69 7.85
N LEU A 168 -20.27 -4.23 9.09
CA LEU A 168 -20.35 -5.09 10.28
C LEU A 168 -21.71 -5.80 10.37
N ALA A 169 -22.81 -5.10 10.07
CA ALA A 169 -24.15 -5.70 10.05
C ALA A 169 -24.26 -6.79 8.96
N LEU A 170 -23.74 -6.53 7.75
CA LEU A 170 -23.67 -7.54 6.68
C LEU A 170 -22.84 -8.75 7.11
N LEU A 171 -21.70 -8.55 7.74
CA LEU A 171 -20.85 -9.64 8.22
C LEU A 171 -21.58 -10.50 9.26
N LEU A 172 -22.25 -9.89 10.23
CA LEU A 172 -23.01 -10.60 11.26
C LEU A 172 -24.19 -11.38 10.66
N ASP A 173 -24.96 -10.75 9.77
CA ASP A 173 -26.08 -11.38 9.08
C ASP A 173 -25.58 -12.53 8.17
N GLY A 174 -24.47 -12.32 7.46
CA GLY A 174 -23.82 -13.31 6.61
C GLY A 174 -23.45 -14.60 7.34
N LEU A 175 -23.09 -14.52 8.61
CA LEU A 175 -22.81 -15.70 9.43
C LEU A 175 -24.03 -16.64 9.60
N VAL A 176 -25.24 -16.13 9.47
CA VAL A 176 -26.49 -16.90 9.57
C VAL A 176 -27.07 -17.23 8.18
N VAL A 177 -27.04 -16.25 7.27
CA VAL A 177 -27.59 -16.39 5.90
C VAL A 177 -26.81 -17.44 5.10
N LEU A 178 -25.48 -17.42 5.17
CA LEU A 178 -24.63 -18.32 4.36
C LEU A 178 -24.87 -19.81 4.67
N PRO A 179 -24.90 -20.29 5.93
CA PRO A 179 -25.23 -21.69 6.22
C PRO A 179 -26.61 -22.08 5.70
N LYS A 180 -27.64 -21.24 5.90
CA LYS A 180 -28.99 -21.52 5.41
C LYS A 180 -29.06 -21.64 3.89
N PHE A 181 -28.37 -20.75 3.18
CA PHE A 181 -28.24 -20.82 1.73
C PHE A 181 -27.50 -22.07 1.26
N LEU A 182 -26.35 -22.38 1.88
CA LEU A 182 -25.42 -23.44 1.43
C LEU A 182 -25.89 -24.83 1.84
N LEU A 183 -26.32 -25.01 3.10
CA LEU A 183 -26.67 -26.31 3.67
C LEU A 183 -28.15 -26.64 3.50
N GLU A 184 -29.06 -25.69 3.74
CA GLU A 184 -30.50 -25.89 3.59
C GLU A 184 -31.00 -25.64 2.15
N ARG A 185 -30.13 -25.17 1.26
CA ARG A 185 -30.44 -24.85 -0.15
C ARG A 185 -31.57 -23.83 -0.34
N LYS A 186 -31.82 -22.96 0.65
CA LYS A 186 -32.82 -21.89 0.57
C LYS A 186 -32.39 -20.81 -0.42
N SER A 187 -33.34 -20.02 -0.92
CA SER A 187 -33.04 -18.79 -1.66
C SER A 187 -32.52 -17.71 -0.72
N PHE A 188 -31.83 -16.70 -1.26
CA PHE A 188 -31.33 -15.58 -0.46
C PHE A 188 -32.44 -14.91 0.35
N GLY A 189 -33.59 -14.57 -0.27
CA GLY A 189 -34.69 -13.89 0.42
C GLY A 189 -35.22 -14.68 1.62
N CYS A 190 -35.44 -16.00 1.46
CA CYS A 190 -35.86 -16.88 2.55
C CYS A 190 -34.82 -16.96 3.68
N ALA A 191 -33.54 -17.14 3.31
CA ALA A 191 -32.43 -17.22 4.29
C ALA A 191 -32.26 -15.90 5.04
N PHE A 192 -32.42 -14.77 4.37
CA PHE A 192 -32.31 -13.42 4.95
C PHE A 192 -33.46 -13.12 5.93
N GLU A 193 -34.73 -13.39 5.54
CA GLU A 193 -35.86 -13.21 6.45
C GLU A 193 -35.74 -14.04 7.73
N GLU A 194 -35.34 -15.30 7.59
CA GLU A 194 -35.10 -16.16 8.75
C GLU A 194 -33.92 -15.70 9.59
N SER A 195 -32.85 -15.21 8.97
CA SER A 195 -31.72 -14.63 9.67
C SER A 195 -32.13 -13.42 10.49
N LEU A 196 -32.88 -12.48 9.93
CA LEU A 196 -33.39 -11.31 10.63
C LEU A 196 -34.26 -11.69 11.83
N ARG A 197 -35.15 -12.66 11.67
CA ARG A 197 -35.98 -13.15 12.81
C ARG A 197 -35.12 -13.68 13.94
N VAL A 198 -34.11 -14.47 13.65
CA VAL A 198 -33.19 -15.01 14.65
C VAL A 198 -32.33 -13.90 15.28
N LEU A 199 -31.79 -12.99 14.48
CA LEU A 199 -31.03 -11.85 14.98
C LEU A 199 -31.86 -10.98 15.90
N CYS A 200 -33.11 -10.66 15.55
CA CYS A 200 -34.00 -9.87 16.41
C CYS A 200 -34.43 -10.59 17.67
N SER A 201 -34.73 -11.91 17.61
CA SER A 201 -35.24 -12.65 18.76
C SER A 201 -34.16 -13.10 19.75
N ARG A 202 -32.91 -13.27 19.28
CA ARG A 202 -31.79 -13.83 20.08
C ARG A 202 -30.53 -12.98 20.02
N ALA A 203 -30.65 -11.69 19.71
CA ALA A 203 -29.51 -10.78 19.52
C ALA A 203 -28.48 -10.85 20.66
N GLY A 204 -28.92 -10.86 21.92
CA GLY A 204 -28.04 -10.93 23.08
C GLY A 204 -27.24 -12.23 23.16
N GLN A 205 -27.87 -13.36 22.85
CA GLN A 205 -27.20 -14.69 22.89
C GLN A 205 -26.19 -14.82 21.75
N LEU A 206 -26.56 -14.40 20.54
CA LEU A 206 -25.69 -14.41 19.36
C LEU A 206 -24.50 -13.46 19.54
N PHE A 207 -24.76 -12.28 20.09
CA PHE A 207 -23.71 -11.31 20.40
C PHE A 207 -22.73 -11.86 21.46
N ALA A 208 -23.25 -12.43 22.55
CA ALA A 208 -22.42 -13.03 23.59
C ALA A 208 -21.56 -14.19 23.06
N LEU A 209 -22.12 -15.04 22.18
CA LEU A 209 -21.41 -16.14 21.52
C LEU A 209 -20.31 -15.59 20.59
N ALA A 210 -20.63 -14.61 19.75
CA ALA A 210 -19.68 -13.97 18.85
C ALA A 210 -18.55 -13.26 19.62
N LEU A 211 -18.89 -12.54 20.70
CA LEU A 211 -17.92 -11.85 21.54
C LEU A 211 -16.98 -12.85 22.24
N ARG A 212 -17.54 -13.90 22.86
CA ARG A 212 -16.74 -14.96 23.51
C ARG A 212 -15.81 -15.62 22.50
N TRP A 213 -16.33 -15.89 21.32
CA TRP A 213 -15.54 -16.47 20.24
C TRP A 213 -14.43 -15.53 19.78
N MET A 214 -14.72 -14.22 19.54
CA MET A 214 -13.71 -13.21 19.15
C MET A 214 -12.61 -13.11 20.22
N LEU A 215 -12.95 -13.05 21.49
CA LEU A 215 -11.98 -13.03 22.58
C LEU A 215 -11.10 -14.27 22.59
N THR A 216 -11.69 -15.46 22.39
CA THR A 216 -10.93 -16.71 22.32
C THR A 216 -9.99 -16.74 21.10
N ALA A 217 -10.47 -16.32 19.94
CA ALA A 217 -9.68 -16.21 18.72
C ALA A 217 -8.53 -15.18 18.88
N ALA A 218 -8.82 -14.01 19.46
CA ALA A 218 -7.82 -12.97 19.72
C ALA A 218 -6.73 -13.45 20.70
N VAL A 219 -7.11 -14.11 21.79
CA VAL A 219 -6.14 -14.67 22.75
C VAL A 219 -5.26 -15.74 22.10
N ARG A 220 -5.86 -16.67 21.32
CA ARG A 220 -5.10 -17.72 20.62
C ARG A 220 -4.14 -17.14 19.60
N THR A 221 -4.61 -16.18 18.79
CA THR A 221 -3.78 -15.49 17.79
C THR A 221 -2.67 -14.69 18.47
N GLY A 222 -2.98 -13.97 19.56
CA GLY A 222 -2.00 -13.25 20.35
C GLY A 222 -0.92 -14.16 20.94
N LEU A 223 -1.29 -15.30 21.50
CA LEU A 223 -0.34 -16.31 21.99
C LEU A 223 0.52 -16.88 20.88
N MET A 224 -0.06 -17.13 19.70
CA MET A 224 0.66 -17.62 18.53
C MET A 224 1.71 -16.60 18.07
N LEU A 225 1.33 -15.32 17.96
CA LEU A 225 2.25 -14.25 17.58
C LEU A 225 3.34 -14.05 18.66
N LEU A 226 2.99 -14.13 19.93
CA LEU A 226 3.95 -14.03 21.03
C LEU A 226 4.96 -15.19 21.00
N CYS A 227 4.51 -16.42 20.78
CA CYS A 227 5.41 -17.57 20.63
C CYS A 227 6.32 -17.42 19.42
N GLY A 228 5.82 -16.93 18.27
CA GLY A 228 6.62 -16.62 17.09
C GLY A 228 7.68 -15.55 17.38
N ALA A 229 7.29 -14.45 18.01
CA ALA A 229 8.20 -13.38 18.38
C ALA A 229 9.28 -13.84 19.39
N LEU A 230 8.92 -14.67 20.37
CA LEU A 230 9.88 -15.23 21.32
C LEU A 230 10.87 -16.18 20.64
N LEU A 231 10.40 -17.05 19.74
CA LEU A 231 11.26 -17.94 18.96
C LEU A 231 12.25 -17.12 18.12
N PHE A 232 11.75 -16.12 17.41
CA PHE A 232 12.56 -15.21 16.61
C PHE A 232 13.59 -14.46 17.48
N TYR A 233 13.18 -13.95 18.64
CA TYR A 233 14.07 -13.29 19.59
C TYR A 233 15.18 -14.23 20.11
N CYS A 234 14.86 -15.50 20.41
CA CYS A 234 15.86 -16.50 20.80
C CYS A 234 16.87 -16.77 19.70
N VAL A 235 16.43 -16.83 18.44
CA VAL A 235 17.32 -16.99 17.27
C VAL A 235 18.22 -15.76 17.12
N ILE A 236 17.67 -14.55 17.25
CA ILE A 236 18.47 -13.30 17.24
C ILE A 236 19.53 -13.30 18.33
N LEU A 237 19.17 -13.66 19.56
CA LEU A 237 20.14 -13.74 20.66
C LEU A 237 21.25 -14.74 20.37
N GLY A 238 20.91 -15.91 19.85
CA GLY A 238 21.88 -16.94 19.49
C GLY A 238 22.86 -16.50 18.41
N VAL A 239 22.38 -15.78 17.39
CA VAL A 239 23.18 -15.30 16.24
C VAL A 239 23.90 -13.99 16.57
N GLY A 240 23.29 -13.11 17.39
CA GLY A 240 23.86 -11.81 17.78
C GLY A 240 25.20 -11.92 18.53
N PHE A 241 25.44 -13.05 19.20
CA PHE A 241 26.77 -13.36 19.79
C PHE A 241 27.81 -13.75 18.75
N ALA A 242 27.42 -14.04 17.50
CA ALA A 242 28.33 -14.52 16.47
C ALA A 242 28.90 -13.39 15.59
N SER A 243 28.04 -12.53 15.03
CA SER A 243 28.47 -11.36 14.25
C SER A 243 27.30 -10.41 13.91
N THR A 244 27.59 -9.13 13.70
CA THR A 244 26.63 -8.11 13.24
C THR A 244 26.10 -8.40 11.82
N ALA A 245 26.95 -8.95 10.94
CA ALA A 245 26.57 -9.38 9.60
C ALA A 245 25.54 -10.51 9.63
N ALA A 246 25.70 -11.49 10.54
CA ALA A 246 24.76 -12.57 10.74
C ALA A 246 23.39 -12.05 11.24
N LEU A 247 23.39 -11.07 12.15
CA LEU A 247 22.18 -10.42 12.65
C LEU A 247 21.42 -9.71 11.53
N LEU A 248 22.13 -8.97 10.67
CA LEU A 248 21.54 -8.27 9.54
C LEU A 248 20.97 -9.25 8.50
N ALA A 249 21.69 -10.31 8.15
CA ALA A 249 21.23 -11.35 7.24
C ALA A 249 19.98 -12.05 7.79
N LEU A 250 19.92 -12.34 9.09
CA LEU A 250 18.78 -12.96 9.75
C LEU A 250 17.56 -12.05 9.74
N SER A 251 17.71 -10.76 10.07
CA SER A 251 16.60 -9.80 10.06
C SER A 251 15.98 -9.63 8.66
N ARG A 252 16.83 -9.63 7.62
CA ARG A 252 16.37 -9.58 6.22
C ARG A 252 15.65 -10.85 5.79
N ALA A 253 16.20 -12.02 6.14
CA ALA A 253 15.55 -13.30 5.87
C ALA A 253 14.20 -13.40 6.57
N ALA A 254 14.07 -12.90 7.81
CA ALA A 254 12.82 -12.85 8.55
C ALA A 254 11.76 -12.00 7.83
N LEU A 255 12.11 -10.79 7.39
CA LEU A 255 11.17 -9.93 6.66
C LEU A 255 10.68 -10.55 5.35
N LEU A 256 11.56 -11.25 4.63
CA LEU A 256 11.24 -11.82 3.31
C LEU A 256 10.48 -13.15 3.39
N ILE A 257 10.62 -13.91 4.45
CA ILE A 257 10.11 -15.28 4.56
C ILE A 257 9.15 -15.44 5.72
N GLU A 258 9.51 -15.01 6.93
CA GLU A 258 8.67 -15.22 8.11
C GLU A 258 7.39 -14.39 8.06
N LEU A 259 7.46 -13.13 7.63
CA LEU A 259 6.28 -12.27 7.58
C LEU A 259 5.22 -12.79 6.59
N PRO A 260 5.53 -13.15 5.33
CA PRO A 260 4.58 -13.79 4.43
C PRO A 260 4.05 -15.12 4.97
N PHE A 261 4.89 -15.92 5.63
CA PHE A 261 4.48 -17.18 6.22
C PHE A 261 3.54 -17.00 7.42
N LEU A 262 3.81 -16.03 8.30
CA LEU A 262 2.91 -15.65 9.40
C LEU A 262 1.57 -15.13 8.86
N CYS A 263 1.56 -14.32 7.81
CA CYS A 263 0.34 -13.87 7.16
C CYS A 263 -0.48 -15.03 6.60
N LEU A 264 0.17 -16.02 5.97
CA LEU A 264 -0.50 -17.23 5.48
C LEU A 264 -1.10 -18.06 6.64
N LEU A 265 -0.38 -18.18 7.76
CA LEU A 265 -0.87 -18.83 8.97
C LEU A 265 -2.09 -18.11 9.56
N MET A 266 -2.03 -16.78 9.60
CA MET A 266 -3.14 -15.93 10.04
C MET A 266 -4.37 -16.12 9.15
N ASP A 267 -4.20 -16.17 7.83
CA ASP A 267 -5.29 -16.44 6.89
C ASP A 267 -5.94 -17.79 7.15
N CYS A 268 -5.14 -18.85 7.35
CA CYS A 268 -5.65 -20.17 7.71
C CYS A 268 -6.41 -20.15 9.04
N ALA A 269 -5.86 -19.51 10.06
CA ALA A 269 -6.47 -19.42 11.39
C ALA A 269 -7.78 -18.64 11.35
N MET A 270 -7.82 -17.52 10.65
CA MET A 270 -9.01 -16.65 10.52
C MET A 270 -10.14 -17.37 9.75
N THR A 271 -9.82 -18.07 8.67
CA THR A 271 -10.81 -18.81 7.88
C THR A 271 -11.40 -19.98 8.69
N ALA A 272 -10.55 -20.75 9.38
CA ALA A 272 -11.00 -21.83 10.25
C ALA A 272 -11.87 -21.29 11.40
N ALA A 273 -11.42 -20.22 12.01
CA ALA A 273 -12.12 -19.54 13.08
C ALA A 273 -13.51 -19.04 12.62
N GLN A 274 -13.60 -18.35 11.51
CA GLN A 274 -14.86 -17.86 10.93
C GLN A 274 -15.82 -19.01 10.62
N SER A 275 -15.32 -20.09 10.04
CA SER A 275 -16.14 -21.23 9.68
C SER A 275 -16.71 -21.94 10.91
N THR A 276 -15.92 -22.07 11.99
CA THR A 276 -16.40 -22.63 13.28
C THR A 276 -17.45 -21.73 13.94
N LEU A 277 -17.29 -20.40 13.89
CA LEU A 277 -18.30 -19.45 14.38
C LEU A 277 -19.59 -19.59 13.56
N THR A 278 -19.48 -19.63 12.24
CA THR A 278 -20.62 -19.73 11.32
C THR A 278 -21.40 -21.03 11.58
N GLU A 279 -20.70 -22.15 11.79
CA GLU A 279 -21.32 -23.43 12.13
C GLU A 279 -22.00 -23.38 13.50
N ALA A 280 -21.35 -22.82 14.54
CA ALA A 280 -21.91 -22.69 15.87
C ALA A 280 -23.19 -21.83 15.86
N LEU A 281 -23.17 -20.70 15.15
CA LEU A 281 -24.34 -19.85 14.98
C LEU A 281 -25.48 -20.55 14.22
N TYR A 282 -25.14 -21.31 13.19
CA TYR A 282 -26.11 -22.10 12.43
C TYR A 282 -26.79 -23.15 13.32
N GLU A 283 -26.05 -23.89 14.14
CA GLU A 283 -26.62 -24.86 15.07
C GLU A 283 -27.56 -24.20 16.09
N VAL A 284 -27.21 -23.03 16.64
CA VAL A 284 -28.08 -22.25 17.53
C VAL A 284 -29.38 -21.84 16.82
N THR A 285 -29.31 -21.52 15.53
CA THR A 285 -30.51 -21.15 14.74
C THR A 285 -31.38 -22.35 14.42
N ARG A 286 -30.80 -23.53 14.18
CA ARG A 286 -31.51 -24.77 13.86
C ARG A 286 -32.24 -25.35 15.07
N GLN A 287 -31.66 -25.27 16.25
CA GLN A 287 -32.27 -25.73 17.51
C GLN A 287 -33.44 -24.84 17.95
N SER A 288 -33.71 -23.73 17.27
CA SER A 288 -34.85 -22.86 17.54
C SER A 288 -36.21 -23.51 17.28
N ASP A 289 -36.27 -24.53 16.44
CA ASP A 289 -37.52 -25.24 16.09
C ASP A 289 -37.82 -26.44 17.01
N ALA A 290 -36.92 -26.80 17.91
CA ALA A 290 -37.09 -27.83 18.92
C ALA A 290 -36.91 -27.27 20.33
N ALA A 291 -37.79 -27.63 21.26
CA ALA A 291 -37.83 -27.13 22.65
C ALA A 291 -36.46 -27.18 23.35
N GLN A 292 -36.14 -26.06 23.98
CA GLN A 292 -35.00 -25.75 24.87
C GLN A 292 -33.85 -26.78 24.94
N PRO A 293 -32.68 -26.49 24.34
CA PRO A 293 -31.44 -27.17 24.67
C PRO A 293 -30.60 -26.33 25.64
N THR A 294 -30.14 -27.00 26.68
CA THR A 294 -29.04 -26.53 27.51
C THR A 294 -27.76 -26.47 26.66
N ILE A 295 -27.25 -25.26 26.47
CA ILE A 295 -25.98 -25.06 25.78
C ILE A 295 -24.86 -25.52 26.72
N SER A 296 -24.41 -26.75 26.56
CA SER A 296 -23.08 -27.17 27.03
C SER A 296 -22.05 -26.60 26.04
N GLY A 297 -21.63 -25.36 26.33
CA GLY A 297 -20.75 -24.60 25.43
C GLY A 297 -19.28 -24.99 25.52
N GLU A 298 -18.94 -26.22 25.29
CA GLU A 298 -17.56 -26.61 25.00
C GLU A 298 -17.34 -26.49 23.51
N LEU A 299 -16.64 -25.42 23.11
CA LEU A 299 -16.01 -25.34 21.79
C LEU A 299 -15.10 -26.56 21.63
N PRO A 300 -15.12 -27.27 20.49
CA PRO A 300 -14.24 -28.41 20.28
C PRO A 300 -12.79 -27.97 20.49
N THR A 301 -12.19 -28.46 21.58
CA THR A 301 -10.76 -28.28 21.85
C THR A 301 -10.01 -29.14 20.84
N LEU A 302 -9.24 -28.52 19.97
CA LEU A 302 -8.34 -29.19 19.02
C LEU A 302 -6.95 -29.35 19.69
N PRO A 303 -6.65 -30.49 20.34
CA PRO A 303 -5.39 -30.65 21.09
C PRO A 303 -4.15 -30.77 20.18
N ARG A 304 -4.33 -30.96 18.87
CA ARG A 304 -3.25 -31.17 17.89
C ARG A 304 -2.79 -29.91 17.13
N GLU A 305 -3.54 -28.81 17.22
CA GLU A 305 -3.15 -27.55 16.58
C GLU A 305 -1.80 -27.03 17.07
N GLN A 306 -1.52 -27.21 18.37
CA GLN A 306 -0.27 -26.74 18.97
C GLN A 306 0.97 -27.46 18.45
N THR A 307 0.89 -28.78 18.24
CA THR A 307 2.03 -29.56 17.72
C THR A 307 2.34 -29.27 16.26
N VAL A 308 1.29 -29.09 15.46
CA VAL A 308 1.45 -28.74 14.05
C VAL A 308 1.91 -27.31 13.88
N LEU A 309 1.40 -26.39 14.69
CA LEU A 309 1.85 -25.01 14.71
C LEU A 309 3.33 -24.90 15.12
N ALA A 310 3.72 -25.60 16.19
CA ALA A 310 5.13 -25.68 16.61
C ALA A 310 6.03 -26.26 15.49
N GLY A 311 5.57 -27.30 14.79
CA GLY A 311 6.28 -27.87 13.63
C GLY A 311 6.45 -26.87 12.48
N MET A 312 5.40 -26.08 12.18
CA MET A 312 5.46 -25.07 11.12
C MET A 312 6.35 -23.90 11.50
N MET A 313 6.33 -23.45 12.76
CA MET A 313 7.23 -22.42 13.28
C MET A 313 8.69 -22.90 13.24
N ALA A 314 8.94 -24.16 13.58
CA ALA A 314 10.28 -24.76 13.45
C ALA A 314 10.75 -24.83 11.99
N CYS A 315 9.85 -25.18 11.03
CA CYS A 315 10.16 -25.12 9.61
C CYS A 315 10.44 -23.69 9.14
N ALA A 316 9.66 -22.70 9.55
CA ALA A 316 9.92 -21.29 9.21
C ALA A 316 11.28 -20.85 9.72
N ALA A 317 11.59 -21.12 11.00
CA ALA A 317 12.89 -20.80 11.59
C ALA A 317 14.04 -21.48 10.86
N LEU A 318 13.90 -22.76 10.46
CA LEU A 318 14.92 -23.48 9.69
C LEU A 318 15.15 -22.87 8.30
N VAL A 319 14.07 -22.48 7.60
CA VAL A 319 14.16 -21.80 6.30
C VAL A 319 14.82 -20.43 6.45
N THR A 320 14.45 -19.66 7.48
CA THR A 320 15.06 -18.36 7.79
C THR A 320 16.55 -18.49 8.08
N CYS A 321 16.93 -19.46 8.92
CA CYS A 321 18.35 -19.77 9.19
C CYS A 321 19.09 -20.22 7.93
N GLY A 322 18.45 -21.02 7.06
CA GLY A 322 19.03 -21.45 5.79
C GLY A 322 19.29 -20.29 4.83
N VAL A 323 18.35 -19.37 4.70
CA VAL A 323 18.50 -18.15 3.89
C VAL A 323 19.57 -17.23 4.49
N ALA A 324 19.58 -17.03 5.82
CA ALA A 324 20.63 -16.27 6.49
C ALA A 324 22.04 -16.89 6.27
N ALA A 325 22.13 -18.22 6.31
CA ALA A 325 23.38 -18.93 6.02
C ALA A 325 23.86 -18.70 4.58
N VAL A 326 22.94 -18.69 3.59
CA VAL A 326 23.27 -18.35 2.20
C VAL A 326 23.82 -16.94 2.09
N TYR A 327 23.21 -15.95 2.77
CA TYR A 327 23.72 -14.56 2.79
C TYR A 327 25.11 -14.44 3.43
N LEU A 328 25.39 -15.25 4.44
CA LEU A 328 26.71 -15.25 5.10
C LEU A 328 27.78 -15.95 4.26
N LEU A 329 27.42 -17.03 3.57
CA LEU A 329 28.34 -17.81 2.75
C LEU A 329 28.66 -17.15 1.40
N PHE A 330 27.75 -16.30 0.89
CA PHE A 330 27.88 -15.62 -0.40
C PHE A 330 27.72 -14.11 -0.27
N PRO A 331 28.61 -13.40 0.47
CA PRO A 331 28.49 -11.97 0.69
C PRO A 331 28.66 -11.12 -0.59
N GLN A 332 29.19 -11.71 -1.66
CA GLN A 332 29.47 -11.03 -2.93
C GLN A 332 28.30 -11.03 -3.94
N THR A 333 27.09 -11.40 -3.55
CA THR A 333 25.92 -11.26 -4.41
C THR A 333 25.46 -9.80 -4.44
N GLN A 334 26.26 -8.97 -5.14
CA GLN A 334 26.03 -7.52 -5.31
C GLN A 334 24.64 -7.12 -5.86
N PRO A 335 23.91 -7.95 -6.67
CA PRO A 335 22.57 -7.56 -7.09
C PRO A 335 21.59 -7.40 -5.93
N LEU A 336 21.90 -7.97 -4.75
CA LEU A 336 21.05 -7.84 -3.57
C LEU A 336 21.31 -6.56 -2.76
N GLN A 337 22.47 -5.93 -2.91
CA GLN A 337 22.74 -4.64 -2.24
C GLN A 337 21.94 -3.50 -2.89
N SER A 338 21.81 -3.49 -4.22
CA SER A 338 20.96 -2.52 -4.93
C SER A 338 19.46 -2.79 -4.72
N VAL A 339 19.07 -4.06 -4.60
CA VAL A 339 17.69 -4.47 -4.28
C VAL A 339 17.31 -4.19 -2.82
N LEU A 340 18.30 -4.02 -1.94
CA LEU A 340 18.10 -3.83 -0.50
C LEU A 340 18.35 -2.39 -0.03
N GLY A 341 18.38 -1.42 -0.97
CA GLY A 341 18.35 0.01 -0.66
C GLY A 341 19.55 0.50 0.15
N LEU A 342 20.77 0.16 -0.27
CA LEU A 342 21.99 0.78 0.22
C LEU A 342 22.45 1.87 -0.76
N SER A 343 21.51 2.64 -1.32
CA SER A 343 21.82 3.91 -1.96
C SER A 343 22.12 4.95 -0.86
N ASP A 344 23.05 5.84 -1.13
CA ASP A 344 23.27 7.02 -0.29
C ASP A 344 22.13 8.00 -0.60
N PRO A 345 21.07 8.07 0.22
CA PRO A 345 19.89 8.85 -0.12
C PRO A 345 20.20 10.34 -0.08
N VAL A 346 19.66 11.08 -1.05
CA VAL A 346 19.77 12.54 -1.14
C VAL A 346 18.58 13.18 -0.40
N ILE A 347 18.80 14.38 0.16
CA ILE A 347 17.71 15.24 0.63
C ILE A 347 17.51 16.35 -0.39
N THR A 348 16.28 16.48 -0.87
CA THR A 348 15.86 17.57 -1.74
C THR A 348 14.96 18.52 -0.97
N TYR A 349 15.33 19.81 -0.94
CA TYR A 349 14.60 20.86 -0.26
C TYR A 349 13.45 21.32 -1.14
N HIS A 350 12.21 21.02 -0.71
CA HIS A 350 10.98 21.26 -1.47
C HIS A 350 10.66 22.75 -1.56
N ARG A 351 10.67 23.31 -2.78
CA ARG A 351 10.44 24.73 -3.08
C ARG A 351 11.41 25.68 -2.37
N GLY A 352 12.67 25.24 -2.19
CA GLY A 352 13.62 25.88 -1.32
C GLY A 352 13.45 25.46 0.14
N TYR A 353 13.93 26.24 1.11
CA TYR A 353 13.72 25.98 2.53
C TYR A 353 12.33 26.50 2.97
N SER A 354 11.28 25.83 2.49
CA SER A 354 9.89 26.31 2.59
C SER A 354 9.34 26.34 4.02
N SER A 355 9.98 25.69 5.00
CA SER A 355 9.64 25.86 6.42
C SER A 355 10.23 27.12 7.06
N ARG A 356 11.27 27.73 6.47
CA ARG A 356 11.92 28.94 6.99
C ARG A 356 11.59 30.20 6.22
N ALA A 357 11.30 30.09 4.93
CA ALA A 357 11.02 31.23 4.04
C ALA A 357 9.85 30.89 3.09
N PRO A 358 9.19 31.86 2.47
CA PRO A 358 8.07 31.61 1.57
C PRO A 358 8.51 30.78 0.36
N GLU A 359 7.77 29.72 0.09
CA GLU A 359 8.04 28.77 -0.98
C GLU A 359 8.30 29.42 -2.34
N ASN A 360 9.20 28.86 -3.14
CA ASN A 360 9.49 29.32 -4.50
C ASN A 360 9.88 30.82 -4.60
N THR A 361 10.55 31.35 -3.58
CA THR A 361 11.11 32.73 -3.58
C THR A 361 12.62 32.68 -3.44
N MET A 362 13.29 33.78 -3.85
CA MET A 362 14.75 33.91 -3.68
C MET A 362 15.16 33.72 -2.22
N ALA A 363 14.37 34.24 -1.26
CA ALA A 363 14.62 34.06 0.17
C ALA A 363 14.61 32.57 0.61
N ALA A 364 13.74 31.72 0.01
CA ALA A 364 13.72 30.30 0.32
C ALA A 364 14.92 29.55 -0.29
N PHE A 365 15.37 29.96 -1.45
CA PHE A 365 16.56 29.39 -2.10
C PHE A 365 17.84 29.82 -1.40
N GLU A 366 17.97 31.10 -1.02
CA GLU A 366 19.09 31.61 -0.21
C GLU A 366 19.18 30.86 1.13
N ALA A 367 18.05 30.70 1.84
CA ALA A 367 18.00 29.94 3.09
C ALA A 367 18.41 28.48 2.91
N ALA A 368 18.04 27.83 1.78
CA ALA A 368 18.45 26.48 1.47
C ALA A 368 19.96 26.38 1.21
N LEU A 369 20.52 27.32 0.48
CA LEU A 369 21.98 27.41 0.22
C LEU A 369 22.78 27.67 1.50
N GLU A 370 22.29 28.56 2.39
CA GLU A 370 22.90 28.84 3.70
C GLU A 370 22.92 27.58 4.59
N ASP A 371 21.93 26.73 4.48
CA ASP A 371 21.85 25.45 5.22
C ASP A 371 22.71 24.34 4.58
N GLY A 372 23.33 24.60 3.41
CA GLY A 372 24.19 23.65 2.70
C GLY A 372 23.41 22.53 2.02
N CYS A 373 22.22 22.82 1.49
CA CYS A 373 21.39 21.83 0.83
C CYS A 373 22.09 21.21 -0.41
N PRO A 374 22.03 19.88 -0.60
CA PRO A 374 22.60 19.24 -1.80
C PRO A 374 21.75 19.47 -3.05
N ARG A 375 20.41 19.51 -2.92
CA ARG A 375 19.48 19.69 -4.03
C ARG A 375 18.26 20.50 -3.61
N ILE A 376 17.83 21.40 -4.48
CA ILE A 376 16.63 22.24 -4.32
C ILE A 376 15.61 21.83 -5.37
N GLU A 377 14.37 21.59 -4.95
CA GLU A 377 13.23 21.44 -5.85
C GLU A 377 12.54 22.79 -6.02
N LEU A 378 12.03 23.04 -7.23
CA LEU A 378 11.30 24.25 -7.61
C LEU A 378 10.30 23.99 -8.75
N ASP A 379 9.23 24.80 -8.78
CA ASP A 379 8.14 24.66 -9.75
C ASP A 379 8.21 25.76 -10.82
N VAL A 380 8.23 25.39 -12.10
CA VAL A 380 8.34 26.34 -13.20
C VAL A 380 7.03 26.45 -13.97
N GLN A 381 6.57 27.67 -14.15
CA GLN A 381 5.44 28.06 -14.99
C GLN A 381 5.86 29.21 -15.91
N MET A 382 4.95 29.70 -16.77
CA MET A 382 5.24 30.76 -17.75
C MET A 382 4.19 31.86 -17.70
N THR A 383 4.63 33.09 -17.77
CA THR A 383 3.80 34.30 -17.87
C THR A 383 3.20 34.49 -19.26
N ALA A 384 2.26 35.44 -19.41
CA ALA A 384 1.63 35.78 -20.69
C ALA A 384 2.60 36.20 -21.80
N ASP A 385 3.71 36.85 -21.41
CA ASP A 385 4.77 37.32 -22.30
C ASP A 385 5.94 36.32 -22.48
N GLY A 386 5.77 35.07 -22.02
CA GLY A 386 6.71 33.99 -22.29
C GLY A 386 7.90 33.91 -21.34
N VAL A 387 7.88 34.58 -20.20
CA VAL A 387 8.95 34.48 -19.19
C VAL A 387 8.72 33.26 -18.31
N ALA A 388 9.74 32.40 -18.17
CA ALA A 388 9.72 31.27 -17.22
C ALA A 388 9.92 31.78 -15.79
N VAL A 389 8.95 31.52 -14.92
CA VAL A 389 8.91 31.98 -13.53
C VAL A 389 8.73 30.83 -12.56
N VAL A 390 9.15 31.04 -11.31
CA VAL A 390 9.14 29.98 -10.30
C VAL A 390 7.96 30.16 -9.34
N THR A 391 6.92 29.35 -9.53
CA THR A 391 5.70 29.34 -8.69
C THR A 391 4.95 28.02 -8.83
N HIS A 392 4.36 27.53 -7.72
CA HIS A 392 3.65 26.25 -7.71
C HIS A 392 2.26 26.33 -8.31
N ASP A 393 1.42 27.25 -7.81
CA ASP A 393 0.02 27.33 -8.20
C ASP A 393 -0.13 28.14 -9.50
N THR A 394 -1.00 27.68 -10.38
CA THR A 394 -1.39 28.47 -11.57
C THR A 394 -2.11 29.75 -11.15
N SER A 395 -2.94 29.70 -10.09
CA SER A 395 -3.59 30.88 -9.52
C SER A 395 -2.66 31.59 -8.53
N LEU A 396 -2.46 32.87 -8.75
CA LEU A 396 -1.61 33.74 -7.90
C LEU A 396 -2.23 34.05 -6.52
N ARG A 397 -3.49 33.64 -6.30
CA ARG A 397 -4.29 34.05 -5.13
C ARG A 397 -3.70 33.61 -3.79
N ARG A 398 -3.20 32.37 -3.68
CA ARG A 398 -2.72 31.82 -2.39
C ARG A 398 -1.51 32.55 -1.86
N CYS A 399 -0.51 32.76 -2.70
CA CYS A 399 0.77 33.36 -2.28
C CYS A 399 0.80 34.90 -2.37
N THR A 400 0.01 35.49 -3.28
CA THR A 400 0.10 36.96 -3.50
C THR A 400 -1.19 37.71 -3.20
N GLY A 401 -2.33 37.00 -3.05
CA GLY A 401 -3.65 37.62 -2.94
C GLY A 401 -4.25 38.08 -4.29
N CYS A 402 -3.49 38.04 -5.38
CA CYS A 402 -3.95 38.46 -6.71
C CYS A 402 -4.91 37.44 -7.31
N ASN A 403 -6.08 37.89 -7.78
CA ASN A 403 -7.10 37.00 -8.36
C ASN A 403 -6.93 36.85 -9.89
N ALA A 404 -5.74 36.41 -10.31
CA ALA A 404 -5.39 36.12 -11.70
C ALA A 404 -4.60 34.79 -11.77
N ASN A 405 -4.46 34.21 -12.97
CA ASN A 405 -3.54 33.12 -13.20
C ASN A 405 -2.21 33.64 -13.73
N ILE A 406 -1.16 32.85 -13.56
CA ILE A 406 0.21 33.25 -13.96
C ILE A 406 0.30 33.55 -15.46
N TYR A 407 -0.39 32.78 -16.31
CA TYR A 407 -0.40 32.95 -17.75
C TYR A 407 -1.30 34.09 -18.27
N ASP A 408 -2.05 34.77 -17.38
CA ASP A 408 -2.91 35.92 -17.72
C ASP A 408 -2.14 37.25 -17.65
N LEU A 409 -0.98 37.26 -16.98
CA LEU A 409 -0.23 38.48 -16.69
C LEU A 409 1.17 38.50 -17.31
N PRO A 410 1.67 39.63 -17.85
CA PRO A 410 3.06 39.75 -18.23
C PRO A 410 3.95 39.83 -16.96
N TYR A 411 5.23 39.42 -17.10
CA TYR A 411 6.16 39.35 -15.97
C TYR A 411 6.30 40.65 -15.20
N VAL A 412 6.31 41.78 -15.89
CA VAL A 412 6.40 43.11 -15.24
C VAL A 412 5.30 43.36 -14.20
N GLN A 413 4.13 42.76 -14.35
CA GLN A 413 3.04 42.81 -13.38
C GLN A 413 3.20 41.75 -12.29
N VAL A 414 3.62 40.53 -12.66
CA VAL A 414 3.87 39.44 -11.72
C VAL A 414 4.96 39.79 -10.71
N GLN A 415 6.03 40.42 -11.15
CA GLN A 415 7.16 40.89 -10.30
C GLN A 415 6.76 41.87 -9.23
N GLN A 416 5.67 42.63 -9.44
CA GLN A 416 5.18 43.63 -8.45
C GLN A 416 4.32 42.98 -7.34
N LEU A 417 3.97 41.73 -7.46
CA LEU A 417 3.15 41.02 -6.48
C LEU A 417 3.99 40.56 -5.29
N ASP A 418 3.46 40.79 -4.08
CA ASP A 418 4.10 40.33 -2.84
C ASP A 418 3.83 38.84 -2.60
N ALA A 419 4.81 38.01 -2.84
CA ALA A 419 4.75 36.56 -2.64
C ALA A 419 5.26 36.12 -1.26
N GLY A 420 5.64 37.04 -0.37
CA GLY A 420 6.26 36.71 0.93
C GLY A 420 5.40 37.00 2.14
N ARG A 421 4.57 38.02 2.10
CA ARG A 421 3.79 38.52 3.24
C ARG A 421 2.83 37.48 3.84
N TRP A 422 2.30 36.58 3.03
CA TRP A 422 1.41 35.50 3.47
C TRP A 422 2.09 34.54 4.44
N PHE A 423 3.40 34.35 4.26
CA PHE A 423 4.20 33.47 5.10
C PHE A 423 4.55 34.16 6.43
N HIS A 424 5.20 35.32 6.36
CA HIS A 424 5.52 36.13 7.53
C HIS A 424 5.84 37.60 7.11
N ARG A 425 5.53 38.56 7.98
CA ARG A 425 5.72 40.01 7.70
C ARG A 425 7.16 40.40 7.33
N GLN A 426 8.16 39.70 7.83
CA GLN A 426 9.56 39.93 7.51
C GLN A 426 9.90 39.76 6.02
N PHE A 427 9.10 38.93 5.31
CA PHE A 427 9.28 38.66 3.90
C PHE A 427 8.41 39.54 2.99
N THR A 428 7.79 40.57 3.53
CA THR A 428 7.00 41.51 2.73
C THR A 428 7.88 42.12 1.63
N GLY A 429 7.39 42.07 0.39
CA GLY A 429 8.11 42.51 -0.80
C GLY A 429 8.93 41.43 -1.50
N SER A 430 8.91 40.16 -1.02
CA SER A 430 9.42 39.04 -1.82
C SER A 430 8.54 38.88 -3.04
N TYR A 431 9.14 38.69 -4.20
CA TYR A 431 8.45 38.55 -5.48
C TYR A 431 8.60 37.14 -6.03
N ILE A 432 7.83 36.80 -7.08
CA ILE A 432 7.95 35.55 -7.83
C ILE A 432 9.17 35.69 -8.77
N PRO A 433 10.26 34.92 -8.55
CA PRO A 433 11.47 35.04 -9.34
C PRO A 433 11.32 34.37 -10.72
N THR A 434 12.17 34.77 -11.65
CA THR A 434 12.38 34.05 -12.90
C THR A 434 13.22 32.80 -12.66
N LEU A 435 13.09 31.81 -13.54
CA LEU A 435 13.96 30.63 -13.53
C LEU A 435 15.43 31.04 -13.74
N GLU A 436 15.67 32.06 -14.58
CA GLU A 436 16.99 32.60 -14.85
C GLU A 436 17.68 33.10 -13.57
N GLU A 437 16.96 33.88 -12.72
CA GLU A 437 17.48 34.36 -11.43
C GLU A 437 17.86 33.23 -10.48
N VAL A 438 17.04 32.14 -10.44
CA VAL A 438 17.30 30.98 -9.59
C VAL A 438 18.50 30.15 -10.10
N LEU A 439 18.59 29.92 -11.42
CA LEU A 439 19.74 29.26 -12.03
C LEU A 439 21.05 30.02 -11.72
N ALA A 440 21.03 31.35 -11.86
CA ALA A 440 22.18 32.20 -11.55
C ALA A 440 22.57 32.14 -10.06
N LEU A 441 21.60 32.10 -9.14
CA LEU A 441 21.84 32.05 -7.69
C LEU A 441 22.47 30.72 -7.29
N CYS A 442 21.92 29.59 -7.82
CA CYS A 442 22.26 28.24 -7.38
C CYS A 442 23.47 27.62 -8.09
N LYS A 443 23.92 28.20 -9.23
CA LYS A 443 25.03 27.62 -10.03
C LYS A 443 26.27 27.36 -9.19
N GLY A 444 26.72 26.08 -9.23
CA GLY A 444 27.91 25.60 -8.50
C GLY A 444 27.73 25.54 -6.98
N LYS A 445 26.51 25.70 -6.46
CA LYS A 445 26.22 25.65 -5.02
C LYS A 445 25.27 24.52 -4.64
N ALA A 446 24.28 24.21 -5.48
CA ALA A 446 23.33 23.11 -5.28
C ALA A 446 22.83 22.57 -6.61
N GLU A 447 22.46 21.29 -6.65
CA GLU A 447 21.70 20.71 -7.74
C GLU A 447 20.25 21.21 -7.74
N LEU A 448 19.59 21.19 -8.90
CA LEU A 448 18.19 21.60 -9.02
C LEU A 448 17.31 20.44 -9.51
N ASN A 449 16.15 20.28 -8.88
CA ASN A 449 15.04 19.50 -9.38
C ASN A 449 13.96 20.47 -9.89
N ILE A 450 13.87 20.61 -11.21
CA ILE A 450 13.02 21.60 -11.88
C ILE A 450 11.71 20.92 -12.31
N GLU A 451 10.61 21.14 -11.56
CA GLU A 451 9.28 20.65 -11.97
C GLU A 451 8.68 21.57 -13.02
N ILE A 452 8.55 21.09 -14.27
CA ILE A 452 7.80 21.78 -15.32
C ILE A 452 6.30 21.51 -15.15
N LYS A 453 5.51 22.58 -14.97
CA LYS A 453 4.05 22.53 -14.89
C LYS A 453 3.42 22.97 -16.22
N PRO A 454 3.19 22.02 -17.16
CA PRO A 454 2.72 22.35 -18.50
C PRO A 454 1.29 22.90 -18.45
N SER A 455 1.02 23.89 -19.32
CA SER A 455 -0.30 24.43 -19.57
C SER A 455 -0.56 24.53 -21.08
N THR A 456 -1.83 24.35 -21.47
CA THR A 456 -2.23 24.58 -22.87
C THR A 456 -2.07 26.04 -23.28
N PHE A 457 -1.98 26.96 -22.32
CA PHE A 457 -1.78 28.41 -22.56
C PHE A 457 -0.31 28.78 -22.72
N THR A 458 0.62 27.89 -22.38
CA THR A 458 2.07 28.15 -22.39
C THR A 458 2.83 27.01 -23.07
N PRO A 459 2.62 26.77 -24.38
CA PRO A 459 3.11 25.58 -25.09
C PRO A 459 4.64 25.56 -25.31
N THR A 460 5.35 26.66 -25.01
CA THR A 460 6.79 26.80 -25.19
C THR A 460 7.58 26.65 -23.88
N LEU A 461 6.93 26.32 -22.76
CA LEU A 461 7.56 26.26 -21.45
C LEU A 461 8.70 25.23 -21.38
N GLU A 462 8.51 24.05 -21.99
CA GLU A 462 9.54 23.01 -22.03
C GLU A 462 10.80 23.51 -22.79
N ALA A 463 10.60 24.12 -23.96
CA ALA A 463 11.69 24.62 -24.79
C ALA A 463 12.44 25.77 -24.10
N GLU A 464 11.73 26.70 -23.44
CA GLU A 464 12.34 27.81 -22.71
C GLU A 464 13.12 27.32 -21.48
N THR A 465 12.58 26.31 -20.75
CA THR A 465 13.28 25.71 -19.61
C THR A 465 14.60 25.06 -20.05
N VAL A 466 14.58 24.25 -21.12
CA VAL A 466 15.79 23.60 -21.65
C VAL A 466 16.78 24.66 -22.17
N ARG A 467 16.31 25.69 -22.86
CA ARG A 467 17.15 26.80 -23.33
C ARG A 467 17.89 27.48 -22.17
N LEU A 468 17.19 27.75 -21.06
CA LEU A 468 17.79 28.37 -19.87
C LEU A 468 18.78 27.44 -19.17
N ILE A 469 18.45 26.13 -19.04
CA ILE A 469 19.38 25.13 -18.51
C ILE A 469 20.71 25.14 -19.29
N HIS A 470 20.65 25.18 -20.63
CA HIS A 470 21.85 25.27 -21.47
C HIS A 470 22.57 26.62 -21.32
N ALA A 471 21.82 27.74 -21.28
CA ALA A 471 22.41 29.08 -21.18
C ALA A 471 23.22 29.25 -19.89
N TYR A 472 22.83 28.56 -18.80
CA TYR A 472 23.51 28.56 -17.51
C TYR A 472 24.42 27.35 -17.31
N ASP A 473 24.60 26.49 -18.32
CA ASP A 473 25.42 25.27 -18.25
C ASP A 473 25.04 24.40 -17.04
N TYR A 474 23.72 24.19 -16.85
CA TYR A 474 23.16 23.49 -15.68
C TYR A 474 22.79 22.03 -15.97
N GLY A 475 23.02 21.51 -17.20
CA GLY A 475 22.55 20.21 -17.64
C GLY A 475 23.00 19.04 -16.75
N ALA A 476 24.25 19.08 -16.27
CA ALA A 476 24.81 18.05 -15.38
C ALA A 476 24.35 18.19 -13.91
N ASP A 477 23.96 19.39 -13.50
CA ASP A 477 23.64 19.74 -12.11
C ASP A 477 22.13 19.87 -11.88
N CYS A 478 21.28 19.43 -12.85
CA CYS A 478 19.85 19.45 -12.68
C CYS A 478 19.17 18.16 -13.14
N VAL A 479 17.98 17.96 -12.60
CA VAL A 479 17.00 17.00 -13.11
C VAL A 479 15.71 17.75 -13.44
N VAL A 480 14.99 17.30 -14.47
CA VAL A 480 13.71 17.90 -14.86
C VAL A 480 12.60 16.93 -14.53
N THR A 481 11.61 17.38 -13.75
CA THR A 481 10.46 16.58 -13.36
C THR A 481 9.16 17.13 -13.92
N SER A 482 8.15 16.29 -14.09
CA SER A 482 6.79 16.72 -14.44
C SER A 482 5.76 15.64 -14.10
N GLN A 483 4.53 16.07 -13.80
CA GLN A 483 3.33 15.22 -13.74
C GLN A 483 2.79 14.88 -15.14
N SER A 484 3.39 15.41 -16.21
CA SER A 484 3.04 15.14 -17.60
C SER A 484 4.13 14.33 -18.26
N TYR A 485 3.84 13.08 -18.61
CA TYR A 485 4.80 12.25 -19.34
C TYR A 485 5.11 12.82 -20.74
N GLU A 486 4.13 13.50 -21.38
CA GLU A 486 4.35 14.20 -22.65
C GLU A 486 5.40 15.30 -22.54
N THR A 487 5.40 16.05 -21.44
CA THR A 487 6.42 17.06 -21.12
C THR A 487 7.81 16.44 -21.04
N LEU A 488 7.94 15.29 -20.37
CA LEU A 488 9.22 14.57 -20.30
C LEU A 488 9.69 14.09 -21.66
N CYS A 489 8.78 13.60 -22.51
CA CYS A 489 9.11 13.25 -23.89
C CYS A 489 9.64 14.45 -24.68
N LYS A 490 9.00 15.63 -24.56
CA LYS A 490 9.46 16.87 -25.21
C LYS A 490 10.84 17.31 -24.70
N VAL A 491 11.09 17.20 -23.38
CA VAL A 491 12.42 17.51 -22.82
C VAL A 491 13.48 16.58 -23.39
N LYS A 492 13.20 15.26 -23.46
CA LYS A 492 14.12 14.28 -24.06
C LYS A 492 14.32 14.45 -25.57
N GLU A 493 13.32 14.98 -26.28
CA GLU A 493 13.44 15.35 -27.71
C GLU A 493 14.34 16.58 -27.90
N LEU A 494 14.31 17.55 -26.97
CA LEU A 494 15.12 18.75 -26.99
C LEU A 494 16.57 18.49 -26.54
N ASP A 495 16.72 17.68 -25.51
CA ASP A 495 18.01 17.25 -24.97
C ASP A 495 17.87 15.87 -24.29
N PRO A 496 18.38 14.79 -24.91
CA PRO A 496 18.32 13.43 -24.37
C PRO A 496 19.20 13.24 -23.11
N ASP A 497 20.20 14.11 -22.88
CA ASP A 497 21.15 13.97 -21.77
C ASP A 497 20.59 14.55 -20.46
N ILE A 498 19.60 15.44 -20.49
CA ILE A 498 18.92 15.91 -19.27
C ILE A 498 18.22 14.75 -18.58
N THR A 499 18.56 14.50 -17.33
CA THR A 499 17.89 13.49 -16.48
C THR A 499 16.44 13.90 -16.20
N THR A 500 15.48 13.00 -16.50
CA THR A 500 14.05 13.29 -16.35
C THR A 500 13.36 12.38 -15.36
N GLY A 501 12.49 12.97 -14.50
CA GLY A 501 11.73 12.28 -13.48
C GLY A 501 10.22 12.39 -13.66
N TYR A 502 9.51 11.26 -13.58
CA TYR A 502 8.06 11.24 -13.70
C TYR A 502 7.39 11.33 -12.33
N ILE A 503 6.62 12.42 -12.09
CA ILE A 503 5.93 12.66 -10.83
C ILE A 503 4.60 11.90 -10.81
N LEU A 504 4.42 11.04 -9.81
CA LEU A 504 3.24 10.21 -9.62
C LEU A 504 2.71 10.37 -8.18
N ALA A 505 1.48 10.88 -8.01
CA ALA A 505 0.79 10.75 -6.73
C ALA A 505 0.16 9.35 -6.59
N LEU A 506 -0.21 8.70 -7.69
CA LEU A 506 -0.66 7.32 -7.75
C LEU A 506 -0.07 6.66 -9.00
N GLY A 507 0.57 5.52 -8.84
CA GLY A 507 1.12 4.74 -9.94
C GLY A 507 0.70 3.27 -9.86
N VAL A 508 -0.14 2.80 -10.80
CA VAL A 508 -0.54 1.39 -10.93
C VAL A 508 -0.40 0.95 -12.38
N GLY A 509 0.27 -0.17 -12.62
CA GLY A 509 0.47 -0.72 -13.96
C GLY A 509 1.93 -0.72 -14.40
N THR A 510 2.18 -0.67 -15.71
CA THR A 510 3.51 -0.84 -16.33
C THR A 510 4.26 0.49 -16.57
N TYR A 511 4.10 1.49 -15.68
CA TYR A 511 4.77 2.79 -15.85
C TYR A 511 6.30 2.71 -15.66
N TYR A 512 6.82 1.69 -15.00
CA TYR A 512 8.26 1.50 -14.79
C TYR A 512 9.09 1.44 -16.07
N ASP A 513 8.47 1.02 -17.19
CA ASP A 513 9.13 0.82 -18.49
C ASP A 513 9.06 2.06 -19.39
N LEU A 514 8.62 3.22 -18.90
CA LEU A 514 8.52 4.45 -19.66
C LEU A 514 9.93 4.98 -20.03
N PRO A 515 10.26 5.11 -21.33
CA PRO A 515 11.63 5.45 -21.76
C PRO A 515 12.04 6.88 -21.42
N ALA A 516 11.10 7.85 -21.44
CA ALA A 516 11.38 9.24 -21.08
C ALA A 516 11.22 9.51 -19.58
N ALA A 517 11.44 8.52 -18.72
CA ALA A 517 11.52 8.69 -17.27
C ALA A 517 12.75 7.92 -16.78
N ASP A 518 13.79 8.64 -16.41
CA ASP A 518 15.02 8.05 -15.85
C ASP A 518 14.82 7.69 -14.38
N PHE A 519 13.94 8.40 -13.68
CA PHE A 519 13.54 8.11 -12.32
C PHE A 519 12.05 8.41 -12.07
N PHE A 520 11.54 8.02 -10.90
CA PHE A 520 10.16 8.27 -10.48
C PHE A 520 10.12 9.06 -9.19
N SER A 521 9.33 10.14 -9.17
CA SER A 521 9.05 10.94 -7.98
C SER A 521 7.64 10.62 -7.50
N VAL A 522 7.51 9.89 -6.38
CA VAL A 522 6.25 9.28 -5.94
C VAL A 522 5.80 9.87 -4.61
N GLU A 523 4.48 10.09 -4.47
CA GLU A 523 3.90 10.48 -3.19
C GLU A 523 4.18 9.42 -2.13
N SER A 524 4.69 9.83 -0.98
CA SER A 524 5.30 8.98 0.05
C SER A 524 4.41 7.85 0.56
N THR A 525 3.07 8.08 0.64
CA THR A 525 2.10 7.10 1.17
C THR A 525 1.84 5.93 0.21
N PHE A 526 2.15 6.09 -1.09
CA PHE A 526 1.99 5.05 -2.11
C PHE A 526 3.25 4.21 -2.36
N ILE A 527 4.37 4.58 -1.74
CA ILE A 527 5.62 3.84 -1.93
C ILE A 527 5.59 2.52 -1.16
N THR A 528 5.85 1.43 -1.89
CA THR A 528 5.92 0.07 -1.35
C THR A 528 7.26 -0.58 -1.67
N ALA A 529 7.67 -1.57 -0.88
CA ALA A 529 8.89 -2.33 -1.15
C ALA A 529 8.91 -2.94 -2.57
N GLY A 530 7.77 -3.46 -3.03
CA GLY A 530 7.64 -4.00 -4.39
C GLY A 530 7.83 -2.94 -5.48
N MET A 531 7.35 -1.71 -5.25
CA MET A 531 7.55 -0.58 -6.18
C MET A 531 9.02 -0.20 -6.27
N VAL A 532 9.68 0.02 -5.13
CA VAL A 532 11.11 0.35 -5.07
C VAL A 532 11.94 -0.72 -5.79
N GLN A 533 11.68 -2.00 -5.48
CA GLN A 533 12.35 -3.12 -6.13
C GLN A 533 12.16 -3.14 -7.64
N GLN A 534 10.93 -2.92 -8.15
CA GLN A 534 10.66 -2.92 -9.58
C GLN A 534 11.33 -1.76 -10.32
N ILE A 535 11.48 -0.61 -9.67
CA ILE A 535 12.19 0.57 -10.21
C ILE A 535 13.70 0.28 -10.25
N HIS A 536 14.29 -0.21 -9.16
CA HIS A 536 15.72 -0.52 -9.07
C HIS A 536 16.13 -1.66 -10.02
N LEU A 537 15.30 -2.70 -10.21
CA LEU A 537 15.55 -3.77 -11.18
C LEU A 537 15.69 -3.28 -12.63
N ARG A 538 15.18 -2.07 -12.93
CA ARG A 538 15.31 -1.40 -14.23
C ARG A 538 16.46 -0.39 -14.28
N GLY A 539 17.28 -0.34 -13.24
CA GLY A 539 18.38 0.61 -13.14
C GLY A 539 17.94 2.06 -12.95
N LYS A 540 16.69 2.28 -12.49
CA LYS A 540 16.12 3.60 -12.24
C LYS A 540 16.07 3.87 -10.73
N THR A 541 15.94 5.16 -10.34
CA THR A 541 15.85 5.58 -8.95
C THR A 541 14.44 6.09 -8.59
N ILE A 542 14.18 6.23 -7.28
CA ILE A 542 12.90 6.69 -6.75
C ILE A 542 13.10 7.80 -5.74
N SER A 543 12.41 8.93 -5.96
CA SER A 543 12.27 10.04 -5.02
C SER A 543 10.90 9.97 -4.33
N ALA A 544 10.84 10.36 -3.07
CA ALA A 544 9.60 10.41 -2.28
C ALA A 544 9.26 11.85 -1.87
N TRP A 545 7.99 12.27 -2.01
CA TRP A 545 7.48 13.59 -1.63
C TRP A 545 6.12 13.51 -0.94
N THR A 546 5.69 14.45 -0.07
CA THR A 546 6.54 15.39 0.66
C THR A 546 6.69 14.85 2.08
N ILE A 547 7.92 14.68 2.54
CA ILE A 547 8.21 13.98 3.79
C ILE A 547 8.54 15.00 4.87
N ASN A 548 7.62 15.19 5.81
CA ASN A 548 7.72 16.19 6.88
C ASN A 548 7.73 15.57 8.29
N ARG A 549 7.80 14.23 8.39
CA ARG A 549 7.84 13.51 9.67
C ARG A 549 8.97 12.51 9.68
N GLN A 550 9.66 12.42 10.82
CA GLN A 550 10.77 11.52 11.04
C GLN A 550 10.40 10.06 10.77
N GLN A 551 9.25 9.60 11.27
CA GLN A 551 8.79 8.21 11.11
C GLN A 551 8.58 7.80 9.64
N ASP A 552 8.07 8.74 8.81
CA ASP A 552 7.87 8.48 7.38
C ASP A 552 9.21 8.40 6.66
N ALA A 553 10.16 9.28 7.01
CA ALA A 553 11.52 9.23 6.48
C ALA A 553 12.23 7.91 6.84
N GLU A 554 12.21 7.51 8.11
CA GLU A 554 12.81 6.24 8.56
C GLU A 554 12.24 5.04 7.81
N LYS A 555 10.91 5.00 7.61
CA LYS A 555 10.25 3.96 6.82
C LYS A 555 10.72 3.94 5.37
N LEU A 556 10.79 5.10 4.71
CA LEU A 556 11.17 5.20 3.30
C LEU A 556 12.65 4.86 3.08
N LEU A 557 13.53 5.28 3.99
CA LEU A 557 14.93 4.86 4.01
C LEU A 557 15.07 3.33 4.13
N GLN A 558 14.28 2.70 5.02
CA GLN A 558 14.26 1.23 5.14
C GLN A 558 13.74 0.53 3.87
N LEU A 559 12.87 1.19 3.10
CA LEU A 559 12.39 0.69 1.81
C LEU A 559 13.42 0.87 0.68
N GLY A 560 14.46 1.67 0.89
CA GLY A 560 15.51 1.95 -0.08
C GLY A 560 15.16 3.06 -1.07
N VAL A 561 14.43 4.08 -0.64
CA VAL A 561 14.17 5.28 -1.45
C VAL A 561 15.46 6.08 -1.59
N ASP A 562 15.75 6.56 -2.82
CA ASP A 562 17.01 7.19 -3.17
C ASP A 562 17.05 8.70 -2.90
N ASP A 563 15.88 9.37 -2.84
CA ASP A 563 15.79 10.81 -2.62
C ASP A 563 14.54 11.16 -1.79
N LEU A 564 14.71 12.02 -0.79
CA LEU A 564 13.68 12.47 0.14
C LEU A 564 13.40 13.95 -0.05
N ILE A 565 12.26 14.28 -0.68
CA ILE A 565 11.82 15.67 -0.90
C ILE A 565 11.03 16.14 0.32
N THR A 566 11.49 17.22 0.99
CA THR A 566 10.94 17.67 2.26
C THR A 566 10.85 19.20 2.39
N ASP A 567 9.82 19.68 3.11
CA ASP A 567 9.74 21.07 3.58
C ASP A 567 10.57 21.27 4.86
N LYS A 568 10.94 20.17 5.56
CA LYS A 568 11.56 20.19 6.89
C LYS A 568 12.89 19.43 6.90
N PRO A 569 13.90 19.88 6.18
CA PRO A 569 15.20 19.22 6.14
C PRO A 569 15.84 19.08 7.52
N GLU A 570 15.59 19.99 8.46
CA GLU A 570 16.06 19.95 9.84
C GLU A 570 15.63 18.69 10.61
N ILE A 571 14.53 18.05 10.19
CA ILE A 571 14.04 16.79 10.78
C ILE A 571 14.72 15.59 10.12
N ILE A 572 14.99 15.67 8.80
CA ILE A 572 15.44 14.54 7.98
C ILE A 572 16.97 14.41 7.94
N ALA A 573 17.71 15.54 7.86
CA ALA A 573 19.16 15.53 7.75
C ALA A 573 19.88 14.78 8.89
N PRO A 574 19.46 14.89 10.17
CA PRO A 574 20.07 14.12 11.25
C PRO A 574 19.94 12.61 11.11
N LEU A 575 18.89 12.10 10.44
CA LEU A 575 18.69 10.67 10.21
C LEU A 575 19.74 10.13 9.25
N LEU A 576 20.01 10.83 8.14
CA LEU A 576 21.01 10.43 7.17
C LEU A 576 22.43 10.49 7.74
N ALA A 577 22.73 11.50 8.56
CA ALA A 577 24.03 11.61 9.25
C ALA A 577 24.25 10.45 10.22
N ARG A 578 23.22 9.96 10.91
CA ARG A 578 23.28 8.83 11.84
C ARG A 578 23.48 7.50 11.11
N ASP A 579 22.83 7.30 9.97
CA ASP A 579 23.00 6.09 9.16
C ASP A 579 24.40 6.02 8.54
N LYS A 580 24.95 7.15 8.07
CA LYS A 580 26.35 7.24 7.61
C LYS A 580 27.36 6.93 8.71
N ALA A 581 27.15 7.45 9.92
CA ALA A 581 28.02 7.17 11.06
C ALA A 581 27.97 5.70 11.49
N CYS A 582 26.81 5.04 11.40
CA CYS A 582 26.65 3.63 11.70
C CYS A 582 27.37 2.74 10.66
N LEU A 583 27.38 3.13 9.39
CA LEU A 583 28.06 2.42 8.30
C LEU A 583 29.58 2.58 8.38
N LEU A 584 30.10 3.77 8.73
CA LEU A 584 31.53 4.02 8.94
C LEU A 584 32.08 3.25 10.15
N TYR A 585 31.33 3.14 11.24
CA TYR A 585 31.74 2.37 12.41
C TYR A 585 31.83 0.86 12.15
N THR A 586 31.10 0.35 11.15
CA THR A 586 31.15 -1.07 10.74
C THR A 586 32.26 -1.35 9.73
N SER A 587 32.73 -0.36 8.97
CA SER A 587 33.88 -0.52 8.07
C SER A 587 35.21 -0.45 8.81
N ASP A 588 35.34 0.45 9.76
CA ASP A 588 36.60 0.56 10.57
C ASP A 588 36.78 -0.61 11.55
N ALA A 589 35.68 -1.25 11.99
CA ALA A 589 35.72 -2.43 12.83
C ALA A 589 36.00 -3.74 12.06
N ALA A 590 36.07 -3.70 10.73
CA ALA A 590 36.36 -4.85 9.87
C ALA A 590 37.84 -4.88 9.42
N ASP A 591 38.60 -3.79 9.65
CA ASP A 591 39.99 -3.65 9.30
C ASP A 591 40.95 -3.80 10.52
N ASP A 592 40.43 -3.97 11.76
CA ASP A 592 41.15 -4.38 12.95
C ASP A 592 40.84 -5.87 13.28
#